data_8eb6f1a21f50c737ee63f456d9fdab69
#
_entry.id   8eb6f1a21f50c737ee63f456d9fdab69
#
_cell.length_a   1.000
_cell.length_b   1.000
_cell.length_c   1.000
_cell.angle_alpha   90.00
_cell.angle_beta   90.00
_cell.angle_gamma   90.00
#
_symmetry.space_group_name_H-M   'P 1'
#
loop_
_entity.id
_entity.type
_entity.pdbx_description
1 polymer ?
#
loop_
_entity_poly.entity_id
_entity_poly.type
_entity_poly.pdbx_seq_one_letter_code
_entity_poly.pdbx_strand_id
1 'polypeptide(L)'
;AQTPLEKRSDSKLLVLDRKTGEIEHKHFYDIIDYLTPNDVLVLNNTKVMPSRIYGTKVDTNAKIEFLLLKEIKKDCYECLVKPARRVHVGTIIDFNDVMKAEIIEKQEEGMVVAKFLYEGIFIEKLEQIGETPLPPYIHEKLKDGSRYQTVYADKLGSAAAPTAGLHFTDELLKKIKEKGVEIEYVTLHVGLGTFRPMTSEHIEEHHMHSEWFKMEKGCAERLNEAKNEGKRIIAVGTTSTRTLEAIMTKYGKFVATAEETNIFIYPGYKFKAIDALITNFHLPKSTLVMLVSAFSTKQIIMNAYK
;
A
#
# COMPACT_ATOMS: atom_id res chain seq x y z
N ALA A 1 -8.18 10.85 11.09
CA ALA A 1 -8.69 10.12 12.26
C ALA A 1 -7.57 9.32 12.91
N GLN A 2 -7.57 9.23 14.23
CA GLN A 2 -6.56 8.47 14.98
C GLN A 2 -7.02 7.04 15.26
N THR A 3 -8.31 6.81 15.37
CA THR A 3 -8.90 5.49 15.60
C THR A 3 -9.88 5.14 14.48
N PRO A 4 -10.02 3.83 14.13
CA PRO A 4 -10.98 3.42 13.12
C PRO A 4 -12.41 3.50 13.68
N LEU A 5 -13.38 3.64 12.78
CA LEU A 5 -14.79 3.49 13.10
C LEU A 5 -15.09 2.04 13.50
N GLU A 6 -16.08 1.83 14.34
CA GLU A 6 -16.52 0.50 14.76
C GLU A 6 -16.91 -0.34 13.52
N LYS A 7 -17.73 0.22 12.65
CA LYS A 7 -18.07 -0.39 11.36
C LYS A 7 -17.36 0.34 10.22
N ARG A 8 -16.50 -0.37 9.49
CA ARG A 8 -15.63 0.19 8.45
C ARG A 8 -16.38 0.97 7.38
N SER A 9 -17.52 0.46 6.93
CA SER A 9 -18.29 1.06 5.83
C SER A 9 -19.13 2.28 6.23
N ASP A 10 -19.14 2.66 7.51
CA ASP A 10 -19.84 3.86 8.01
C ASP A 10 -19.06 5.15 7.75
N SER A 11 -17.83 5.06 7.25
CA SER A 11 -17.03 6.24 6.91
C SER A 11 -17.72 7.09 5.84
N LYS A 12 -17.42 8.38 5.86
CA LYS A 12 -17.95 9.32 4.88
C LYS A 12 -17.32 9.06 3.51
N LEU A 13 -18.15 9.20 2.48
CA LEU A 13 -17.73 9.09 1.07
C LEU A 13 -18.03 10.40 0.35
N LEU A 14 -17.02 10.97 -0.27
CA LEU A 14 -17.20 12.07 -1.22
C LEU A 14 -17.16 11.48 -2.62
N VAL A 15 -18.24 11.69 -3.39
CA VAL A 15 -18.32 11.26 -4.78
C VAL A 15 -18.06 12.48 -5.67
N LEU A 16 -17.01 12.39 -6.46
CA LEU A 16 -16.57 13.49 -7.34
C LEU A 16 -16.66 13.08 -8.79
N ASP A 17 -17.36 13.89 -9.59
CA ASP A 17 -17.23 13.82 -11.05
C ASP A 17 -15.93 14.51 -11.46
N ARG A 18 -14.97 13.72 -11.96
CA ARG A 18 -13.62 14.21 -12.26
C ARG A 18 -13.56 15.19 -13.44
N LYS A 19 -14.62 15.27 -14.25
CA LYS A 19 -14.69 16.17 -15.41
C LYS A 19 -15.38 17.47 -15.06
N THR A 20 -16.52 17.40 -14.36
CA THR A 20 -17.34 18.57 -14.01
C THR A 20 -16.97 19.21 -12.68
N GLY A 21 -16.41 18.42 -11.76
CA GLY A 21 -16.14 18.85 -10.40
C GLY A 21 -17.34 18.79 -9.47
N GLU A 22 -18.48 18.23 -9.92
CA GLU A 22 -19.66 18.04 -9.06
C GLU A 22 -19.37 17.07 -7.94
N ILE A 23 -19.87 17.37 -6.74
CA ILE A 23 -19.61 16.63 -5.51
C ILE A 23 -20.93 16.19 -4.88
N GLU A 24 -20.98 14.92 -4.44
CA GLU A 24 -22.02 14.37 -3.59
C GLU A 24 -21.41 13.87 -2.29
N HIS A 25 -22.12 13.99 -1.18
CA HIS A 25 -21.70 13.49 0.12
C HIS A 25 -22.55 12.29 0.52
N LYS A 26 -21.89 11.16 0.71
CA LYS A 26 -22.51 9.86 1.02
C LYS A 26 -21.74 9.17 2.16
N HIS A 27 -22.11 7.94 2.45
CA HIS A 27 -21.33 7.03 3.28
C HIS A 27 -20.74 5.93 2.41
N PHE A 28 -19.67 5.29 2.88
CA PHE A 28 -18.99 4.29 2.07
C PHE A 28 -19.88 3.12 1.67
N TYR A 29 -20.83 2.71 2.51
CA TYR A 29 -21.78 1.65 2.17
C TYR A 29 -22.67 2.01 0.97
N ASP A 30 -22.80 3.30 0.63
CA ASP A 30 -23.54 3.76 -0.55
C ASP A 30 -22.79 3.54 -1.87
N ILE A 31 -21.53 3.09 -1.81
CA ILE A 31 -20.71 2.86 -3.01
C ILE A 31 -21.38 1.91 -3.98
N ILE A 32 -22.16 0.97 -3.47
CA ILE A 32 -22.88 -0.03 -4.27
C ILE A 32 -23.85 0.63 -5.27
N ASP A 33 -24.39 1.81 -4.94
CA ASP A 33 -25.32 2.54 -5.81
C ASP A 33 -24.62 3.12 -7.05
N TYR A 34 -23.29 3.22 -7.02
CA TYR A 34 -22.47 3.72 -8.13
C TYR A 34 -21.86 2.61 -8.98
N LEU A 35 -22.12 1.36 -8.62
CA LEU A 35 -21.55 0.19 -9.27
C LEU A 35 -22.65 -0.59 -10.03
N THR A 36 -22.30 -1.09 -11.21
CA THR A 36 -23.18 -1.88 -12.08
C THR A 36 -22.45 -3.14 -12.55
N PRO A 37 -23.18 -4.12 -13.14
CA PRO A 37 -22.53 -5.27 -13.77
C PRO A 37 -21.54 -4.93 -14.89
N ASN A 38 -21.56 -3.69 -15.37
CA ASN A 38 -20.58 -3.18 -16.35
C ASN A 38 -19.31 -2.65 -15.71
N ASP A 39 -19.09 -2.91 -14.43
CA ASP A 39 -17.94 -2.46 -13.67
C ASP A 39 -17.10 -3.62 -13.17
N VAL A 40 -15.80 -3.39 -13.10
CA VAL A 40 -14.82 -4.29 -12.46
C VAL A 40 -14.10 -3.51 -11.37
N LEU A 41 -14.16 -4.00 -10.13
CA LEU A 41 -13.33 -3.47 -9.03
C LEU A 41 -12.01 -4.21 -8.98
N VAL A 42 -10.92 -3.49 -8.89
CA VAL A 42 -9.58 -4.06 -8.69
C VAL A 42 -9.05 -3.66 -7.33
N LEU A 43 -8.82 -4.65 -6.49
CA LEU A 43 -8.39 -4.52 -5.10
C LEU A 43 -6.95 -5.01 -4.95
N ASN A 44 -6.21 -4.41 -4.01
CA ASN A 44 -4.88 -4.87 -3.65
C ASN A 44 -4.98 -5.82 -2.45
N ASN A 45 -4.68 -7.10 -2.65
CA ASN A 45 -4.80 -8.15 -1.62
C ASN A 45 -3.55 -8.32 -0.76
N THR A 46 -2.65 -7.36 -0.77
CA THR A 46 -1.46 -7.42 0.07
C THR A 46 -1.83 -7.48 1.55
N LYS A 47 -0.99 -8.17 2.32
CA LYS A 47 -1.13 -8.28 3.77
C LYS A 47 0.06 -7.66 4.46
N VAL A 48 -0.19 -6.83 5.47
CA VAL A 48 0.86 -6.17 6.25
C VAL A 48 1.56 -7.19 7.13
N MET A 49 2.91 -7.14 7.10
CA MET A 49 3.73 -7.90 8.04
C MET A 49 3.84 -7.13 9.37
N PRO A 50 3.95 -7.84 10.51
CA PRO A 50 4.29 -7.22 11.78
C PRO A 50 5.79 -6.85 11.78
N SER A 51 6.16 -5.88 10.97
CA SER A 51 7.53 -5.59 10.55
C SER A 51 8.28 -4.61 11.45
N ARG A 52 7.63 -4.03 12.47
CA ARG A 52 8.30 -3.19 13.47
C ARG A 52 8.70 -4.06 14.65
N ILE A 53 9.98 -4.18 14.89
CA ILE A 53 10.54 -5.02 15.95
C ILE A 53 11.55 -4.23 16.79
N TYR A 54 11.65 -4.59 18.07
CA TYR A 54 12.54 -3.95 19.03
C TYR A 54 13.50 -4.97 19.59
N GLY A 55 14.78 -4.65 19.55
CA GLY A 55 15.81 -5.52 20.07
C GLY A 55 16.88 -4.76 20.83
N THR A 56 17.87 -5.47 21.28
CA THR A 56 19.02 -4.92 21.99
C THR A 56 20.33 -5.38 21.35
N LYS A 57 21.30 -4.48 21.30
CA LYS A 57 22.64 -4.84 20.88
C LYS A 57 23.22 -5.84 21.86
N VAL A 58 23.78 -6.94 21.34
CA VAL A 58 24.35 -8.02 22.18
C VAL A 58 25.49 -7.54 23.05
N ASP A 59 26.29 -6.59 22.57
CA ASP A 59 27.49 -6.07 23.25
C ASP A 59 27.18 -5.02 24.34
N THR A 60 26.27 -4.08 24.07
CA THR A 60 26.03 -2.92 24.93
C THR A 60 24.65 -2.87 25.56
N ASN A 61 23.74 -3.78 25.18
CA ASN A 61 22.33 -3.77 25.55
C ASN A 61 21.56 -2.49 25.13
N ALA A 62 22.12 -1.71 24.21
CA ALA A 62 21.44 -0.54 23.66
C ALA A 62 20.19 -0.98 22.88
N LYS A 63 19.08 -0.29 23.10
CA LYS A 63 17.80 -0.54 22.43
C LYS A 63 17.85 -0.04 20.99
N ILE A 64 17.43 -0.90 20.05
CA ILE A 64 17.38 -0.57 18.63
C ILE A 64 16.00 -0.97 18.10
N GLU A 65 15.36 -0.04 17.38
CA GLU A 65 14.12 -0.29 16.65
C GLU A 65 14.46 -0.63 15.20
N PHE A 66 13.86 -1.71 14.69
CA PHE A 66 13.94 -2.10 13.28
C PHE A 66 12.56 -2.00 12.64
N LEU A 67 12.53 -1.50 11.42
CA LEU A 67 11.38 -1.58 10.54
C LEU A 67 11.81 -2.30 9.27
N LEU A 68 11.30 -3.52 9.07
CA LEU A 68 11.61 -4.33 7.89
C LEU A 68 10.87 -3.77 6.69
N LEU A 69 11.58 -3.50 5.60
CA LEU A 69 11.02 -2.89 4.40
C LEU A 69 10.92 -3.87 3.24
N LYS A 70 11.99 -4.60 2.95
CA LYS A 70 12.06 -5.43 1.75
C LYS A 70 13.05 -6.57 1.96
N GLU A 71 12.65 -7.79 1.60
CA GLU A 71 13.57 -8.91 1.50
C GLU A 71 14.38 -8.77 0.22
N ILE A 72 15.71 -8.70 0.35
CA ILE A 72 16.64 -8.56 -0.78
C ILE A 72 17.05 -9.94 -1.29
N LYS A 73 17.34 -10.84 -0.37
CA LYS A 73 17.62 -12.24 -0.61
C LYS A 73 17.19 -13.00 0.64
N LYS A 74 17.19 -14.32 0.61
CA LYS A 74 16.72 -15.14 1.73
C LYS A 74 17.32 -14.69 3.06
N ASP A 75 16.46 -14.36 4.02
CA ASP A 75 16.78 -13.92 5.39
C ASP A 75 17.52 -12.58 5.47
N CYS A 76 17.72 -11.87 4.38
CA CYS A 76 18.34 -10.56 4.33
C CYS A 76 17.33 -9.50 3.95
N TYR A 77 17.08 -8.57 4.86
CA TYR A 77 16.10 -7.49 4.70
C TYR A 77 16.76 -6.13 4.71
N GLU A 78 16.29 -5.26 3.81
CA GLU A 78 16.51 -3.84 3.93
C GLU A 78 15.62 -3.32 5.04
N CYS A 79 16.21 -2.64 6.03
CA CYS A 79 15.53 -2.17 7.22
C CYS A 79 15.85 -0.72 7.50
N LEU A 80 14.89 -0.02 8.11
CA LEU A 80 15.14 1.27 8.72
C LEU A 80 15.40 1.04 10.21
N VAL A 81 16.51 1.55 10.75
CA VAL A 81 16.89 1.36 12.15
C VAL A 81 16.96 2.68 12.91
N LYS A 82 16.65 2.61 14.20
CA LYS A 82 16.66 3.76 15.11
C LYS A 82 17.22 3.38 16.49
N PRO A 83 18.21 4.07 17.02
CA PRO A 83 19.03 5.11 16.38
C PRO A 83 20.13 4.52 15.49
N ALA A 84 20.20 4.99 14.25
CA ALA A 84 21.13 4.45 13.24
C ALA A 84 22.63 4.61 13.64
N ARG A 85 22.95 5.66 14.38
CA ARG A 85 24.34 5.94 14.84
C ARG A 85 24.92 4.85 15.72
N ARG A 86 24.08 4.02 16.35
CA ARG A 86 24.52 2.95 17.26
C ARG A 86 24.77 1.63 16.56
N VAL A 87 24.51 1.57 15.25
CA VAL A 87 24.53 0.34 14.49
C VAL A 87 25.59 0.42 13.40
N HIS A 88 26.44 -0.60 13.29
CA HIS A 88 27.52 -0.70 12.31
C HIS A 88 27.53 -2.08 11.68
N VAL A 89 28.24 -2.23 10.56
CA VAL A 89 28.44 -3.55 9.95
C VAL A 89 29.08 -4.48 10.98
N GLY A 90 28.49 -5.67 11.14
CA GLY A 90 28.90 -6.66 12.14
C GLY A 90 28.18 -6.55 13.48
N THR A 91 27.40 -5.50 13.72
CA THR A 91 26.57 -5.37 14.92
C THR A 91 25.51 -6.48 14.94
N ILE A 92 25.37 -7.14 16.09
CA ILE A 92 24.37 -8.17 16.30
C ILE A 92 23.31 -7.66 17.27
N ILE A 93 22.05 -7.81 16.87
CA ILE A 93 20.88 -7.40 17.64
C ILE A 93 20.12 -8.66 18.06
N ASP A 94 19.74 -8.73 19.33
CA ASP A 94 18.89 -9.79 19.86
C ASP A 94 17.45 -9.29 20.04
N PHE A 95 16.50 -10.07 19.52
CA PHE A 95 15.06 -9.77 19.63
C PHE A 95 14.39 -10.76 20.57
N ASN A 96 14.48 -10.48 21.88
CA ASN A 96 13.84 -11.27 22.96
C ASN A 96 14.16 -12.77 22.92
N ASP A 97 15.37 -13.13 22.56
CA ASP A 97 15.83 -14.52 22.39
C ASP A 97 15.05 -15.34 21.33
N VAL A 98 14.13 -14.70 20.61
CA VAL A 98 13.34 -15.33 19.54
C VAL A 98 14.14 -15.42 18.25
N MET A 99 14.86 -14.36 17.92
CA MET A 99 15.79 -14.32 16.79
C MET A 99 16.83 -13.23 16.97
N LYS A 100 17.87 -13.29 16.14
CA LYS A 100 18.95 -12.29 16.07
C LYS A 100 19.04 -11.73 14.65
N ALA A 101 19.67 -10.57 14.53
CA ALA A 101 20.01 -10.00 13.23
C ALA A 101 21.44 -9.49 13.25
N GLU A 102 22.16 -9.73 12.16
CA GLU A 102 23.51 -9.19 11.93
C GLU A 102 23.44 -8.12 10.85
N ILE A 103 23.98 -6.96 11.11
CA ILE A 103 24.07 -5.88 10.13
C ILE A 103 25.18 -6.23 9.14
N ILE A 104 24.81 -6.43 7.88
CA ILE A 104 25.74 -6.80 6.81
C ILE A 104 26.11 -5.64 5.90
N GLU A 105 25.28 -4.61 5.86
CA GLU A 105 25.52 -3.39 5.09
C GLU A 105 24.89 -2.20 5.79
N LYS A 106 25.57 -1.07 5.80
CA LYS A 106 25.02 0.19 6.31
C LYS A 106 24.91 1.19 5.15
N GLN A 107 23.73 1.70 4.95
CA GLN A 107 23.38 2.69 3.92
C GLN A 107 23.12 4.06 4.57
N GLU A 108 22.70 5.02 3.77
CA GLU A 108 22.38 6.36 4.25
C GLU A 108 20.97 6.42 4.87
N GLU A 109 20.70 7.49 5.61
CA GLU A 109 19.37 7.82 6.17
C GLU A 109 18.76 6.74 7.10
N GLY A 110 19.60 6.05 7.85
CA GLY A 110 19.15 5.03 8.80
C GLY A 110 18.85 3.68 8.17
N MET A 111 19.15 3.50 6.89
CA MET A 111 18.94 2.25 6.18
C MET A 111 20.10 1.29 6.40
N VAL A 112 19.77 0.03 6.62
CA VAL A 112 20.73 -1.06 6.74
C VAL A 112 20.22 -2.29 6.00
N VAL A 113 21.13 -3.21 5.71
CA VAL A 113 20.76 -4.58 5.33
C VAL A 113 21.11 -5.49 6.49
N ALA A 114 20.13 -6.20 7.01
CA ALA A 114 20.29 -7.12 8.13
C ALA A 114 20.00 -8.55 7.71
N LYS A 115 20.84 -9.47 8.14
CA LYS A 115 20.62 -10.91 8.00
C LYS A 115 20.02 -11.46 9.29
N PHE A 116 18.85 -12.09 9.18
CA PHE A 116 18.16 -12.67 10.33
C PHE A 116 18.60 -14.10 10.58
N LEU A 117 18.84 -14.41 11.85
CA LEU A 117 19.28 -15.71 12.35
C LEU A 117 18.21 -16.24 13.30
N TYR A 118 17.59 -17.36 12.95
CA TYR A 118 16.49 -17.93 13.69
C TYR A 118 16.35 -19.43 13.39
N GLU A 119 15.60 -20.10 14.24
CA GLU A 119 15.20 -21.50 14.02
C GLU A 119 13.70 -21.54 13.73
N GLY A 120 13.28 -22.39 12.79
CA GLY A 120 11.89 -22.56 12.42
C GLY A 120 11.45 -21.65 11.28
N ILE A 121 10.23 -21.12 11.37
CA ILE A 121 9.59 -20.32 10.31
C ILE A 121 9.70 -18.84 10.66
N PHE A 122 10.32 -18.07 9.77
CA PHE A 122 10.57 -16.62 9.98
C PHE A 122 9.32 -15.83 10.35
N ILE A 123 8.22 -16.02 9.62
CA ILE A 123 6.99 -15.25 9.86
C ILE A 123 6.39 -15.55 11.25
N GLU A 124 6.48 -16.78 11.72
CA GLU A 124 6.01 -17.13 13.06
C GLU A 124 6.84 -16.45 14.14
N LYS A 125 8.16 -16.38 13.94
CA LYS A 125 9.07 -15.65 14.84
C LYS A 125 8.76 -14.16 14.85
N LEU A 126 8.54 -13.59 13.67
CA LEU A 126 8.20 -12.19 13.51
C LEU A 126 6.86 -11.84 14.20
N GLU A 127 5.87 -12.70 14.10
CA GLU A 127 4.56 -12.52 14.78
C GLU A 127 4.70 -12.50 16.30
N GLN A 128 5.66 -13.20 16.86
CA GLN A 128 5.90 -13.21 18.31
C GLN A 128 6.44 -11.89 18.84
N ILE A 129 7.22 -11.15 18.04
CA ILE A 129 7.97 -9.97 18.48
C ILE A 129 7.59 -8.71 17.74
N GLY A 130 6.89 -8.82 16.62
CA GLY A 130 6.61 -7.72 15.73
C GLY A 130 5.33 -6.98 16.05
N GLU A 131 5.31 -5.70 15.70
CA GLU A 131 4.13 -4.83 15.73
C GLU A 131 3.79 -4.41 14.32
N THR A 132 2.49 -4.29 14.03
CA THR A 132 2.01 -3.75 12.76
C THR A 132 2.35 -2.27 12.66
N PRO A 133 3.09 -1.83 11.63
CA PRO A 133 3.40 -0.43 11.45
C PRO A 133 2.14 0.33 11.02
N LEU A 134 1.95 1.52 11.60
CA LEU A 134 0.85 2.42 11.26
C LEU A 134 1.39 3.61 10.44
N PRO A 135 0.52 4.27 9.63
CA PRO A 135 0.92 5.50 8.96
C PRO A 135 1.45 6.53 9.95
N PRO A 136 2.45 7.36 9.56
CA PRO A 136 3.09 8.30 10.48
C PRO A 136 2.16 9.31 11.15
N TYR A 137 1.00 9.61 10.55
CA TYR A 137 0.03 10.54 11.11
C TYR A 137 -0.85 9.92 12.21
N ILE A 138 -0.79 8.59 12.41
CA ILE A 138 -1.50 7.90 13.51
C ILE A 138 -0.54 7.76 14.68
N HIS A 139 -0.88 8.39 15.79
CA HIS A 139 -0.07 8.40 17.01
C HIS A 139 -0.61 7.48 18.10
N GLU A 140 -1.86 7.03 17.98
CA GLU A 140 -2.47 6.12 18.92
C GLU A 140 -2.18 4.66 18.57
N LYS A 141 -1.90 3.87 19.62
CA LYS A 141 -1.65 2.43 19.45
C LYS A 141 -2.97 1.71 19.16
N LEU A 142 -2.99 0.85 18.15
CA LEU A 142 -4.14 0.01 17.87
C LEU A 142 -4.31 -1.05 18.96
N LYS A 143 -5.54 -1.20 19.43
CA LYS A 143 -5.91 -2.28 20.36
C LYS A 143 -5.98 -3.63 19.64
N ASP A 144 -6.38 -3.62 18.37
CA ASP A 144 -6.51 -4.79 17.51
C ASP A 144 -5.82 -4.51 16.18
N GLY A 145 -4.69 -5.16 15.93
CA GLY A 145 -3.90 -5.01 14.70
C GLY A 145 -4.64 -5.45 13.44
N SER A 146 -5.66 -6.32 13.54
CA SER A 146 -6.46 -6.75 12.40
C SER A 146 -7.27 -5.60 11.79
N ARG A 147 -7.50 -4.54 12.53
CA ARG A 147 -8.18 -3.33 12.05
C ARG A 147 -7.36 -2.57 11.01
N TYR A 148 -6.05 -2.79 10.95
CA TYR A 148 -5.15 -2.21 9.94
C TYR A 148 -4.80 -3.25 8.86
N GLN A 149 -5.74 -4.12 8.54
CA GLN A 149 -5.72 -5.04 7.42
C GLN A 149 -7.04 -4.94 6.68
N THR A 150 -7.01 -5.07 5.36
CA THR A 150 -8.26 -5.22 4.61
C THR A 150 -8.88 -6.58 4.92
N VAL A 151 -10.20 -6.69 4.77
CA VAL A 151 -10.90 -7.98 5.00
C VAL A 151 -10.53 -9.04 3.97
N TYR A 152 -9.92 -8.63 2.85
CA TYR A 152 -9.45 -9.52 1.79
C TYR A 152 -7.92 -9.67 1.75
N ALA A 153 -7.20 -9.22 2.78
CA ALA A 153 -5.75 -9.35 2.86
C ALA A 153 -5.34 -10.83 2.80
N ASP A 154 -4.39 -11.16 1.92
CA ASP A 154 -4.00 -12.53 1.63
C ASP A 154 -2.49 -12.73 1.47
N LYS A 155 -1.84 -11.88 0.68
CA LYS A 155 -0.42 -12.03 0.30
C LYS A 155 0.48 -11.22 1.21
N LEU A 156 1.21 -11.90 2.10
CA LEU A 156 2.11 -11.28 3.06
C LEU A 156 3.31 -10.62 2.38
N GLY A 157 3.75 -9.47 2.89
CA GLY A 157 4.94 -8.79 2.40
C GLY A 157 4.90 -7.26 2.44
N SER A 158 3.81 -6.67 2.85
CA SER A 158 3.65 -5.21 2.84
C SER A 158 4.11 -4.56 4.15
N ALA A 159 4.72 -3.39 4.04
CA ALA A 159 5.05 -2.55 5.20
C ALA A 159 3.85 -1.71 5.67
N ALA A 160 2.85 -1.52 4.82
CA ALA A 160 1.66 -0.74 5.13
C ALA A 160 0.42 -1.31 4.43
N ALA A 161 -0.76 -1.06 5.00
CA ALA A 161 -2.02 -1.48 4.40
C ALA A 161 -2.40 -0.57 3.22
N PRO A 162 -3.09 -1.12 2.20
CA PRO A 162 -3.73 -0.31 1.15
C PRO A 162 -4.99 0.34 1.74
N THR A 163 -4.84 1.53 2.30
CA THR A 163 -5.81 2.15 3.21
C THR A 163 -7.20 2.41 2.61
N ALA A 164 -7.31 2.63 1.31
CA ALA A 164 -8.61 2.80 0.67
C ALA A 164 -9.48 1.54 0.76
N GLY A 165 -8.85 0.37 0.78
CA GLY A 165 -9.53 -0.91 0.93
C GLY A 165 -10.06 -1.18 2.33
N LEU A 166 -9.58 -0.45 3.34
CA LEU A 166 -9.99 -0.64 4.74
C LEU A 166 -11.47 -0.35 4.98
N HIS A 167 -12.11 0.42 4.11
CA HIS A 167 -13.53 0.76 4.22
C HIS A 167 -14.48 -0.37 3.83
N PHE A 168 -13.98 -1.37 3.09
CA PHE A 168 -14.77 -2.53 2.68
C PHE A 168 -14.96 -3.51 3.83
N THR A 169 -16.19 -4.00 3.95
CA THR A 169 -16.54 -5.14 4.81
C THR A 169 -16.79 -6.37 3.93
N ASP A 170 -16.71 -7.57 4.52
CA ASP A 170 -17.07 -8.80 3.82
C ASP A 170 -18.53 -8.75 3.33
N GLU A 171 -19.42 -8.21 4.15
CA GLU A 171 -20.83 -8.02 3.81
C GLU A 171 -21.02 -7.13 2.59
N LEU A 172 -20.34 -5.98 2.54
CA LEU A 172 -20.41 -5.05 1.41
C LEU A 172 -19.87 -5.69 0.12
N LEU A 173 -18.73 -6.36 0.20
CA LEU A 173 -18.14 -7.07 -0.95
C LEU A 173 -19.08 -8.15 -1.47
N LYS A 174 -19.75 -8.89 -0.58
CA LYS A 174 -20.73 -9.90 -0.97
C LYS A 174 -21.91 -9.28 -1.72
N LYS A 175 -22.44 -8.18 -1.22
CA LYS A 175 -23.55 -7.46 -1.89
C LYS A 175 -23.14 -6.92 -3.26
N ILE A 176 -21.91 -6.43 -3.38
CA ILE A 176 -21.36 -5.95 -4.65
C ILE A 176 -21.28 -7.09 -5.66
N LYS A 177 -20.78 -8.26 -5.25
CA LYS A 177 -20.76 -9.46 -6.11
C LYS A 177 -22.14 -9.92 -6.52
N GLU A 178 -23.08 -9.92 -5.58
CA GLU A 178 -24.48 -10.32 -5.84
C GLU A 178 -25.17 -9.37 -6.83
N LYS A 179 -24.77 -8.11 -6.88
CA LYS A 179 -25.24 -7.14 -7.88
C LYS A 179 -24.71 -7.45 -9.29
N GLY A 180 -23.71 -8.32 -9.41
CA GLY A 180 -23.08 -8.69 -10.68
C GLY A 180 -21.79 -7.92 -11.01
N VAL A 181 -21.28 -7.15 -10.07
CA VAL A 181 -20.01 -6.44 -10.23
C VAL A 181 -18.86 -7.43 -10.11
N GLU A 182 -17.96 -7.43 -11.08
CA GLU A 182 -16.75 -8.26 -11.06
C GLU A 182 -15.73 -7.69 -10.10
N ILE A 183 -15.08 -8.54 -9.31
CA ILE A 183 -14.01 -8.17 -8.39
C ILE A 183 -12.75 -8.94 -8.76
N GLU A 184 -11.66 -8.21 -8.98
CA GLU A 184 -10.34 -8.74 -9.30
C GLU A 184 -9.31 -8.27 -8.27
N TYR A 185 -8.25 -9.06 -8.11
CA TYR A 185 -7.19 -8.77 -7.15
C TYR A 185 -5.83 -8.70 -7.84
N VAL A 186 -5.08 -7.67 -7.47
CA VAL A 186 -3.64 -7.57 -7.74
C VAL A 186 -2.91 -7.59 -6.40
N THR A 187 -1.60 -7.79 -6.43
CA THR A 187 -0.77 -7.69 -5.24
C THR A 187 0.30 -6.62 -5.46
N LEU A 188 0.36 -5.64 -4.60
CA LEU A 188 1.47 -4.70 -4.54
C LEU A 188 1.86 -4.56 -3.07
N HIS A 189 3.12 -4.85 -2.76
CA HIS A 189 3.63 -4.67 -1.41
C HIS A 189 4.02 -3.22 -1.20
N VAL A 190 3.25 -2.54 -0.36
CA VAL A 190 3.43 -1.12 -0.08
C VAL A 190 4.70 -0.92 0.72
N GLY A 191 5.59 -0.05 0.22
CA GLY A 191 6.78 0.38 0.93
C GLY A 191 6.53 1.66 1.74
N LEU A 192 7.39 1.93 2.71
CA LEU A 192 7.28 3.12 3.56
C LEU A 192 7.43 4.44 2.80
N GLY A 193 8.13 4.43 1.67
CA GLY A 193 8.32 5.61 0.84
C GLY A 193 7.03 6.27 0.40
N THR A 194 5.93 5.50 0.32
CA THR A 194 4.60 6.00 -0.05
C THR A 194 4.08 7.07 0.91
N PHE A 195 4.49 7.03 2.17
CA PHE A 195 4.06 7.96 3.21
C PHE A 195 5.03 9.10 3.46
N ARG A 196 6.19 9.11 2.79
CA ARG A 196 7.18 10.18 2.95
C ARG A 196 6.78 11.42 2.15
N PRO A 197 6.90 12.63 2.71
CA PRO A 197 6.70 13.86 1.96
C PRO A 197 7.72 13.97 0.82
N MET A 198 7.35 14.66 -0.25
CA MET A 198 8.28 15.03 -1.32
C MET A 198 9.32 16.00 -0.78
N THR A 199 10.58 15.71 -1.04
CA THR A 199 11.72 16.57 -0.66
C THR A 199 12.21 17.46 -1.81
N SER A 200 11.87 17.10 -3.06
CA SER A 200 12.24 17.86 -4.25
C SER A 200 11.28 19.02 -4.46
N GLU A 201 11.82 20.19 -4.81
CA GLU A 201 11.02 21.38 -5.18
C GLU A 201 10.32 21.19 -6.52
N HIS A 202 10.93 20.45 -7.44
CA HIS A 202 10.40 20.13 -8.75
C HIS A 202 9.95 18.67 -8.81
N ILE A 203 8.74 18.46 -9.37
CA ILE A 203 8.13 17.13 -9.50
C ILE A 203 9.02 16.18 -10.29
N GLU A 204 9.65 16.67 -11.35
CA GLU A 204 10.51 15.87 -12.24
C GLU A 204 11.77 15.35 -11.56
N GLU A 205 12.22 16.00 -10.49
CA GLU A 205 13.39 15.60 -9.71
C GLU A 205 13.10 14.56 -8.64
N HIS A 206 11.79 14.29 -8.39
CA HIS A 206 11.40 13.32 -7.39
C HIS A 206 11.56 11.89 -7.90
N HIS A 207 12.23 11.05 -7.09
CA HIS A 207 12.41 9.63 -7.36
C HIS A 207 11.46 8.80 -6.48
N MET A 208 10.62 7.99 -7.13
CA MET A 208 9.77 7.04 -6.43
C MET A 208 10.57 5.80 -6.02
N HIS A 209 10.28 5.29 -4.82
CA HIS A 209 10.81 4.01 -4.38
C HIS A 209 10.18 2.89 -5.20
N SER A 210 10.97 1.87 -5.55
CA SER A 210 10.47 0.67 -6.22
C SER A 210 9.66 -0.18 -5.26
N GLU A 211 8.51 -0.66 -5.75
CA GLU A 211 7.64 -1.56 -5.02
C GLU A 211 7.32 -2.77 -5.88
N TRP A 212 7.33 -3.95 -5.26
CA TRP A 212 7.03 -5.20 -5.95
C TRP A 212 5.51 -5.36 -6.13
N PHE A 213 5.12 -5.81 -7.33
CA PHE A 213 3.73 -6.14 -7.62
C PHE A 213 3.63 -7.44 -8.40
N LYS A 214 2.43 -8.02 -8.39
CA LYS A 214 2.10 -9.22 -9.16
C LYS A 214 0.68 -9.16 -9.70
N MET A 215 0.53 -9.57 -10.94
CA MET A 215 -0.77 -9.84 -11.57
C MET A 215 -0.78 -11.31 -12.00
N GLU A 216 -1.81 -12.03 -11.58
CA GLU A 216 -2.01 -13.43 -11.95
C GLU A 216 -2.57 -13.53 -13.39
N LYS A 217 -2.31 -14.68 -14.03
CA LYS A 217 -2.74 -14.93 -15.42
C LYS A 217 -4.25 -14.78 -15.61
N GLY A 218 -5.05 -15.41 -14.73
CA GLY A 218 -6.51 -15.33 -14.81
C GLY A 218 -7.03 -13.91 -14.65
N CYS A 219 -6.44 -13.13 -13.76
CA CYS A 219 -6.77 -11.72 -13.57
C CYS A 219 -6.48 -10.91 -14.83
N ALA A 220 -5.31 -11.10 -15.44
CA ALA A 220 -4.93 -10.41 -16.67
C ALA A 220 -5.91 -10.71 -17.80
N GLU A 221 -6.24 -11.98 -18.00
CA GLU A 221 -7.18 -12.40 -19.03
C GLU A 221 -8.57 -11.78 -18.84
N ARG A 222 -9.11 -11.81 -17.62
CA ARG A 222 -10.43 -11.25 -17.32
C ARG A 222 -10.46 -9.72 -17.45
N LEU A 223 -9.40 -9.03 -17.05
CA LEU A 223 -9.30 -7.58 -17.20
C LEU A 223 -9.20 -7.15 -18.66
N ASN A 224 -8.45 -7.89 -19.48
CA ASN A 224 -8.39 -7.63 -20.94
C ASN A 224 -9.75 -7.85 -21.59
N GLU A 225 -10.46 -8.92 -21.22
CA GLU A 225 -11.81 -9.19 -21.69
C GLU A 225 -12.78 -8.09 -21.31
N ALA A 226 -12.75 -7.68 -20.04
CA ALA A 226 -13.58 -6.59 -19.54
C ALA A 226 -13.34 -5.28 -20.30
N LYS A 227 -12.08 -4.95 -20.56
CA LYS A 227 -11.70 -3.75 -21.31
C LYS A 227 -12.20 -3.82 -22.76
N ASN A 228 -12.09 -4.99 -23.40
CA ASN A 228 -12.59 -5.21 -24.76
C ASN A 228 -14.12 -5.12 -24.85
N GLU A 229 -14.83 -5.51 -23.79
CA GLU A 229 -16.28 -5.38 -23.69
C GLU A 229 -16.75 -3.97 -23.31
N GLY A 230 -15.84 -3.03 -23.12
CA GLY A 230 -16.16 -1.67 -22.72
C GLY A 230 -16.57 -1.51 -21.27
N LYS A 231 -16.26 -2.47 -20.41
CA LYS A 231 -16.50 -2.35 -18.98
C LYS A 231 -15.59 -1.31 -18.35
N ARG A 232 -16.09 -0.68 -17.30
CA ARG A 232 -15.35 0.33 -16.55
C ARG A 232 -14.47 -0.35 -15.51
N ILE A 233 -13.17 -0.08 -15.55
CA ILE A 233 -12.19 -0.58 -14.58
C ILE A 233 -12.03 0.45 -13.47
N ILE A 234 -12.35 0.04 -12.26
CA ILE A 234 -12.31 0.89 -11.06
C ILE A 234 -11.21 0.37 -10.13
N ALA A 235 -10.18 1.18 -9.96
CA ALA A 235 -9.10 0.86 -9.02
C ALA A 235 -9.50 1.28 -7.60
N VAL A 236 -9.32 0.38 -6.65
CA VAL A 236 -9.43 0.68 -5.22
C VAL A 236 -8.05 0.92 -4.66
N GLY A 237 -7.75 2.17 -4.38
CA GLY A 237 -6.47 2.64 -3.86
C GLY A 237 -5.47 3.04 -4.94
N THR A 238 -4.54 3.88 -4.54
CA THR A 238 -3.44 4.32 -5.40
C THR A 238 -2.48 3.18 -5.75
N THR A 239 -2.41 2.16 -4.89
CA THR A 239 -1.58 0.96 -5.13
C THR A 239 -2.11 0.12 -6.29
N SER A 240 -3.41 -0.15 -6.33
CA SER A 240 -4.04 -0.82 -7.47
C SER A 240 -3.89 0.00 -8.74
N THR A 241 -4.05 1.31 -8.66
CA THR A 241 -3.85 2.24 -9.78
C THR A 241 -2.44 2.14 -10.34
N ARG A 242 -1.42 2.22 -9.49
CA ARG A 242 -0.02 2.15 -9.92
C ARG A 242 0.30 0.80 -10.55
N THR A 243 -0.23 -0.29 -10.02
CA THR A 243 -0.05 -1.63 -10.58
C THR A 243 -0.63 -1.72 -11.99
N LEU A 244 -1.90 -1.34 -12.15
CA LEU A 244 -2.60 -1.44 -13.42
C LEU A 244 -1.98 -0.52 -14.48
N GLU A 245 -1.65 0.71 -14.11
CA GLU A 245 -1.04 1.67 -15.01
C GLU A 245 0.39 1.31 -15.40
N ALA A 246 1.17 0.74 -14.47
CA ALA A 246 2.53 0.25 -14.76
C ALA A 246 2.51 -0.87 -15.81
N ILE A 247 1.59 -1.83 -15.66
CA ILE A 247 1.46 -2.95 -16.61
C ILE A 247 1.01 -2.43 -17.98
N MET A 248 -0.01 -1.60 -18.02
CA MET A 248 -0.55 -1.07 -19.28
C MET A 248 0.48 -0.19 -20.01
N THR A 249 1.25 0.61 -19.27
CA THR A 249 2.30 1.46 -19.84
C THR A 249 3.42 0.63 -20.46
N LYS A 250 3.81 -0.45 -19.78
CA LYS A 250 4.93 -1.30 -20.25
C LYS A 250 4.54 -2.26 -21.37
N TYR A 251 3.37 -2.87 -21.28
CA TYR A 251 2.97 -3.98 -22.17
C TYR A 251 1.85 -3.63 -23.17
N GLY A 252 1.16 -2.50 -22.98
CA GLY A 252 0.01 -2.11 -23.80
C GLY A 252 -1.26 -2.93 -23.56
N LYS A 253 -1.21 -3.90 -22.68
CA LYS A 253 -2.31 -4.77 -22.26
C LYS A 253 -2.02 -5.32 -20.86
N PHE A 254 -2.99 -5.93 -20.22
CA PHE A 254 -2.77 -6.64 -18.98
C PHE A 254 -2.08 -7.98 -19.25
N VAL A 255 -1.02 -8.27 -18.50
CA VAL A 255 -0.26 -9.52 -18.62
C VAL A 255 0.05 -10.09 -17.24
N ALA A 256 0.19 -11.40 -17.16
CA ALA A 256 0.70 -12.06 -15.97
C ALA A 256 2.16 -11.67 -15.78
N THR A 257 2.47 -11.04 -14.66
CA THR A 257 3.83 -10.60 -14.37
C THR A 257 4.04 -10.41 -12.87
N ALA A 258 5.28 -10.58 -12.42
CA ALA A 258 5.72 -10.27 -11.08
C ALA A 258 7.03 -9.48 -11.21
N GLU A 259 7.01 -8.22 -10.87
CA GLU A 259 8.14 -7.31 -11.07
C GLU A 259 8.04 -6.09 -10.15
N GLU A 260 9.02 -5.22 -10.21
CA GLU A 260 9.03 -3.97 -9.47
C GLU A 260 8.61 -2.80 -10.36
N THR A 261 7.98 -1.79 -9.76
CA THR A 261 7.66 -0.53 -10.41
C THR A 261 8.06 0.65 -9.53
N ASN A 262 8.55 1.68 -10.17
CA ASN A 262 8.78 3.00 -9.57
C ASN A 262 7.94 4.07 -10.26
N ILE A 263 6.84 3.67 -10.87
CA ILE A 263 5.97 4.58 -11.62
C ILE A 263 5.59 5.78 -10.74
N PHE A 264 5.77 6.98 -11.30
CA PHE A 264 5.39 8.23 -10.67
C PHE A 264 4.35 8.93 -11.53
N ILE A 265 3.10 8.97 -11.02
CA ILE A 265 1.97 9.57 -11.72
C ILE A 265 1.72 10.97 -11.15
N TYR A 266 1.77 11.97 -12.00
CA TYR A 266 1.57 13.37 -11.66
C TYR A 266 0.79 14.08 -12.76
N PRO A 267 0.30 15.31 -12.53
CA PRO A 267 -0.52 16.03 -13.53
C PRO A 267 0.12 16.08 -14.91
N GLY A 268 -0.66 15.72 -15.94
CA GLY A 268 -0.20 15.54 -17.31
C GLY A 268 -0.13 14.07 -17.74
N TYR A 269 -0.10 13.14 -16.80
CA TYR A 269 -0.14 11.70 -17.09
C TYR A 269 -1.51 11.32 -17.69
N LYS A 270 -1.48 10.51 -18.76
CA LYS A 270 -2.70 9.99 -19.38
C LYS A 270 -2.95 8.56 -18.90
N PHE A 271 -4.04 8.37 -18.17
CA PHE A 271 -4.44 7.06 -17.67
C PHE A 271 -4.88 6.16 -18.83
N LYS A 272 -4.36 4.93 -18.83
CA LYS A 272 -4.60 3.94 -19.89
C LYS A 272 -5.37 2.72 -19.39
N ALA A 273 -5.30 2.45 -18.09
CA ALA A 273 -5.86 1.24 -17.51
C ALA A 273 -7.16 1.48 -16.78
N ILE A 274 -7.26 2.54 -15.97
CA ILE A 274 -8.40 2.74 -15.09
C ILE A 274 -9.36 3.83 -15.59
N ASP A 275 -10.64 3.64 -15.28
CA ASP A 275 -11.73 4.56 -15.65
C ASP A 275 -12.26 5.33 -14.44
N ALA A 276 -12.14 4.76 -13.25
CA ALA A 276 -12.55 5.38 -11.99
C ALA A 276 -11.62 4.96 -10.86
N LEU A 277 -11.61 5.74 -9.79
CA LEU A 277 -10.70 5.57 -8.66
C LEU A 277 -11.46 5.75 -7.35
N ILE A 278 -11.29 4.78 -6.45
CA ILE A 278 -11.73 4.88 -5.06
C ILE A 278 -10.47 5.02 -4.22
N THR A 279 -10.35 6.12 -3.48
CA THR A 279 -9.14 6.40 -2.69
C THR A 279 -9.47 7.24 -1.46
N ASN A 280 -8.54 7.31 -0.52
CA ASN A 280 -8.62 8.18 0.64
C ASN A 280 -8.12 9.59 0.30
N PHE A 281 -8.39 10.53 1.19
CA PHE A 281 -7.69 11.81 1.20
C PHE A 281 -6.24 11.58 1.64
N HIS A 282 -5.32 12.32 1.05
CA HIS A 282 -3.89 12.18 1.29
C HIS A 282 -3.30 13.45 1.90
N LEU A 283 -2.19 13.30 2.60
CA LEU A 283 -1.45 14.41 3.18
C LEU A 283 -0.94 15.35 2.08
N PRO A 284 -0.87 16.67 2.37
CA PRO A 284 -0.32 17.62 1.42
C PRO A 284 1.14 17.31 1.11
N LYS A 285 1.59 17.71 -0.08
CA LYS A 285 2.96 17.48 -0.59
C LYS A 285 3.35 16.00 -0.69
N SER A 286 2.36 15.10 -0.78
CA SER A 286 2.61 13.67 -1.00
C SER A 286 2.53 13.34 -2.49
N THR A 287 3.23 12.26 -2.89
CA THR A 287 3.12 11.71 -4.25
C THR A 287 1.72 11.22 -4.56
N LEU A 288 0.96 10.84 -3.54
CA LEU A 288 -0.41 10.35 -3.67
C LEU A 288 -1.37 11.47 -4.09
N VAL A 289 -1.19 12.68 -3.58
CA VAL A 289 -1.96 13.86 -4.03
C VAL A 289 -1.66 14.17 -5.50
N MET A 290 -0.42 13.98 -5.94
CA MET A 290 -0.03 14.15 -7.34
C MET A 290 -0.76 13.17 -8.25
N LEU A 291 -0.84 11.90 -7.86
CA LEU A 291 -1.56 10.87 -8.62
C LEU A 291 -3.05 11.20 -8.73
N VAL A 292 -3.69 11.54 -7.62
CA VAL A 292 -5.12 11.88 -7.61
C VAL A 292 -5.39 13.14 -8.44
N SER A 293 -4.52 14.14 -8.34
CA SER A 293 -4.63 15.37 -9.15
C SER A 293 -4.48 15.08 -10.65
N ALA A 294 -3.64 14.12 -11.03
CA ALA A 294 -3.48 13.68 -12.41
C ALA A 294 -4.75 13.03 -12.98
N PHE A 295 -5.55 12.39 -12.12
CA PHE A 295 -6.79 11.72 -12.51
C PHE A 295 -7.93 12.70 -12.88
N SER A 296 -7.81 13.95 -12.48
CA SER A 296 -8.72 15.04 -12.86
C SER A 296 -7.90 16.29 -13.22
N THR A 297 -8.02 17.34 -12.42
CA THR A 297 -7.15 18.51 -12.46
C THR A 297 -6.75 18.87 -11.03
N LYS A 298 -5.63 19.56 -10.89
CA LYS A 298 -5.19 20.06 -9.58
C LYS A 298 -6.27 20.94 -8.95
N GLN A 299 -6.91 21.81 -9.72
CA GLN A 299 -7.93 22.73 -9.23
C GLN A 299 -9.16 21.99 -8.70
N ILE A 300 -9.69 21.03 -9.46
CA ILE A 300 -10.87 20.23 -9.06
C ILE A 300 -10.57 19.43 -7.79
N ILE A 301 -9.42 18.77 -7.74
CA ILE A 301 -9.01 17.96 -6.58
C ILE A 301 -8.78 18.84 -5.34
N MET A 302 -8.08 19.95 -5.47
CA MET A 302 -7.86 20.87 -4.34
C MET A 302 -9.18 21.46 -3.83
N ASN A 303 -10.13 21.73 -4.72
CA ASN A 303 -11.47 22.18 -4.32
C ASN A 303 -12.23 21.09 -3.54
N ALA A 304 -12.13 19.83 -3.97
CA ALA A 304 -12.74 18.70 -3.27
C ALA A 304 -12.12 18.47 -1.87
N TYR A 305 -10.86 18.86 -1.69
CA TYR A 305 -10.17 18.73 -0.40
C TYR A 305 -10.55 19.81 0.63
N LYS A 306 -11.20 20.91 0.21
CA LYS A 306 -11.71 21.97 1.09
C LYS A 306 -12.99 21.55 1.82
#